data_feae6042f0fd8c3b4ea7bc06f8b216fe
#
_entry.id   feae6042f0fd8c3b4ea7bc06f8b216fe
#
_cell.length_a   1.000
_cell.length_b   1.000
_cell.length_c   1.000
_cell.angle_alpha   90.00
_cell.angle_beta   90.00
_cell.angle_gamma   90.00
#
_symmetry.space_group_name_H-M   'P 1'
#
loop_
_entity.id
_entity.type
_entity.pdbx_description
1 polymer ?
#
loop_
_entity_poly.entity_id
_entity_poly.type
_entity_poly.pdbx_seq_one_letter_code
_entity_poly.pdbx_strand_id
1 'polypeptide(L)'
;ILAIAATTIKAQLPNVKLQDINGNTVQTSEISNDGNPIIISFWATWCKPCIRELKAIHEVYPDWQDETGVKMIIVSIDQAQDANRVKPMVDGFGWEYEVLLDPNGDFKRAMNVQNVPHVFVLDGKGKIVYNHTGYVDGGEQDIREALD
;
A
#
# COMPACT_ATOMS: atom_id res chain seq x y z
N ILE A 1 -11.28 -36.25 -18.02
CA ILE A 1 -10.21 -35.24 -17.90
C ILE A 1 -10.70 -34.13 -16.98
N LEU A 2 -10.03 -33.98 -15.86
CA LEU A 2 -10.32 -32.89 -14.94
C LEU A 2 -9.55 -31.64 -15.40
N ALA A 3 -10.29 -30.59 -15.73
CA ALA A 3 -9.69 -29.29 -15.98
C ALA A 3 -9.35 -28.63 -14.63
N ILE A 4 -8.08 -28.34 -14.42
CA ILE A 4 -7.65 -27.59 -13.25
C ILE A 4 -7.77 -26.11 -13.59
N ALA A 5 -8.74 -25.44 -12.95
CA ALA A 5 -8.84 -23.99 -13.07
C ALA A 5 -7.68 -23.33 -12.35
N ALA A 6 -6.95 -22.45 -13.03
CA ALA A 6 -5.94 -21.64 -12.37
C ALA A 6 -6.61 -20.70 -11.38
N THR A 7 -6.25 -20.79 -10.10
CA THR A 7 -6.78 -19.92 -9.05
C THR A 7 -5.81 -18.74 -8.87
N THR A 8 -6.29 -17.53 -9.12
CA THR A 8 -5.53 -16.32 -8.81
C THR A 8 -5.59 -16.08 -7.31
N ILE A 9 -4.41 -15.98 -6.67
CA ILE A 9 -4.33 -15.65 -5.24
C ILE A 9 -4.57 -14.15 -5.10
N LYS A 10 -5.64 -13.80 -4.38
CA LYS A 10 -6.00 -12.41 -4.11
C LYS A 10 -5.74 -12.07 -2.66
N ALA A 11 -5.47 -10.79 -2.40
CA ALA A 11 -5.35 -10.27 -1.04
C ALA A 11 -6.66 -10.47 -0.27
N GLN A 12 -6.56 -10.80 1.02
CA GLN A 12 -7.71 -10.96 1.92
C GLN A 12 -8.11 -9.60 2.49
N LEU A 13 -8.56 -8.71 1.61
CA LEU A 13 -8.91 -7.34 1.93
C LEU A 13 -10.41 -7.10 1.75
N PRO A 14 -11.01 -6.23 2.58
CA PRO A 14 -12.37 -5.78 2.32
C PRO A 14 -12.44 -5.10 0.95
N ASN A 15 -13.57 -5.25 0.27
CA ASN A 15 -13.73 -4.66 -1.05
C ASN A 15 -14.25 -3.24 -0.96
N VAL A 16 -13.45 -2.32 -1.48
CA VAL A 16 -13.81 -0.91 -1.65
C VAL A 16 -13.41 -0.50 -3.06
N LYS A 17 -14.29 0.25 -3.71
CA LYS A 17 -14.00 0.80 -5.04
C LYS A 17 -13.29 2.14 -4.87
N LEU A 18 -12.05 2.20 -5.32
CA LEU A 18 -11.22 3.41 -5.27
C LEU A 18 -10.77 3.80 -6.67
N GLN A 19 -10.16 4.96 -6.80
CA GLN A 19 -9.44 5.36 -8.00
C GLN A 19 -7.96 5.46 -7.69
N ASP A 20 -7.13 5.14 -8.69
CA ASP A 20 -5.70 5.45 -8.62
C ASP A 20 -5.46 6.92 -9.04
N ILE A 21 -4.21 7.37 -8.95
CA ILE A 21 -3.86 8.76 -9.30
C ILE A 21 -3.98 9.05 -10.80
N ASN A 22 -4.20 8.05 -11.62
CA ASN A 22 -4.40 8.18 -13.07
C ASN A 22 -5.87 8.09 -13.48
N GLY A 23 -6.78 7.99 -12.49
CA GLY A 23 -8.22 7.94 -12.73
C GLY A 23 -8.77 6.54 -13.02
N ASN A 24 -7.94 5.50 -12.92
CA ASN A 24 -8.41 4.13 -13.11
C ASN A 24 -9.13 3.62 -11.86
N THR A 25 -10.20 2.85 -12.05
CA THR A 25 -10.94 2.24 -10.95
C THR A 25 -10.23 0.99 -10.46
N VAL A 26 -10.11 0.84 -9.14
CA VAL A 26 -9.50 -0.32 -8.49
C VAL A 26 -10.48 -0.87 -7.44
N GLN A 27 -10.74 -2.18 -7.51
CA GLN A 27 -11.48 -2.91 -6.46
C GLN A 27 -10.43 -3.48 -5.50
N THR A 28 -10.45 -3.07 -4.25
CA THR A 28 -9.38 -3.44 -3.31
C THR A 28 -9.32 -4.94 -3.02
N SER A 29 -10.46 -5.66 -3.10
CA SER A 29 -10.46 -7.11 -2.94
C SER A 29 -9.77 -7.85 -4.08
N GLU A 30 -9.50 -7.19 -5.20
CA GLU A 30 -8.85 -7.79 -6.37
C GLU A 30 -7.35 -7.50 -6.42
N ILE A 31 -6.80 -6.79 -5.44
CA ILE A 31 -5.37 -6.53 -5.35
C ILE A 31 -4.63 -7.86 -5.23
N SER A 32 -3.61 -8.05 -6.07
CA SER A 32 -2.80 -9.28 -6.11
C SER A 32 -1.39 -8.96 -6.57
N ASN A 33 -0.46 -9.88 -6.35
CA ASN A 33 0.94 -9.71 -6.74
C ASN A 33 1.59 -11.05 -7.11
N ASP A 34 0.88 -11.88 -7.86
CA ASP A 34 1.42 -13.14 -8.43
C ASP A 34 2.08 -14.06 -7.39
N GLY A 35 1.53 -14.13 -6.19
CA GLY A 35 2.04 -14.96 -5.10
C GLY A 35 3.18 -14.33 -4.30
N ASN A 36 3.53 -13.08 -4.56
CA ASN A 36 4.55 -12.34 -3.83
C ASN A 36 3.92 -11.42 -2.78
N PRO A 37 4.70 -10.95 -1.79
CA PRO A 37 4.17 -10.07 -0.74
C PRO A 37 3.67 -8.72 -1.26
N ILE A 38 2.79 -8.11 -0.48
CA ILE A 38 2.24 -6.77 -0.74
C ILE A 38 2.40 -5.92 0.51
N ILE A 39 2.83 -4.67 0.34
CA ILE A 39 2.80 -3.66 1.39
C ILE A 39 1.68 -2.67 1.04
N ILE A 40 0.81 -2.39 2.02
CA ILE A 40 -0.21 -1.34 1.89
C ILE A 40 0.05 -0.31 2.98
N SER A 41 0.30 0.94 2.59
CA SER A 41 0.57 2.02 3.53
C SER A 41 -0.47 3.13 3.37
N PHE A 42 -1.18 3.43 4.44
CA PHE A 42 -2.09 4.57 4.51
C PHE A 42 -1.30 5.82 4.90
N TRP A 43 -1.48 6.90 4.16
CA TRP A 43 -0.71 8.13 4.32
C TRP A 43 -1.53 9.35 3.88
N ALA A 44 -0.96 10.53 4.06
CA ALA A 44 -1.53 11.77 3.54
C ALA A 44 -0.42 12.76 3.20
N THR A 45 -0.70 13.69 2.29
CA THR A 45 0.27 14.71 1.88
C THR A 45 0.64 15.67 3.03
N TRP A 46 -0.23 15.81 4.02
CA TRP A 46 0.00 16.66 5.20
C TRP A 46 0.67 15.91 6.37
N CYS A 47 0.97 14.63 6.20
CA CYS A 47 1.50 13.79 7.27
C CYS A 47 3.03 13.65 7.14
N LYS A 48 3.78 14.40 7.95
CA LYS A 48 5.25 14.38 7.91
C LYS A 48 5.87 13.02 8.21
N PRO A 49 5.44 12.29 9.27
CA PRO A 49 5.99 10.95 9.50
C PRO A 49 5.70 9.98 8.36
N CYS A 50 4.54 10.10 7.70
CA CYS A 50 4.22 9.30 6.52
C CYS A 50 5.23 9.52 5.41
N ILE A 51 5.54 10.78 5.13
CA ILE A 51 6.48 11.15 4.06
C ILE A 51 7.89 10.64 4.39
N ARG A 52 8.33 10.75 5.66
CA ARG A 52 9.62 10.22 6.09
C ARG A 52 9.71 8.71 5.88
N GLU A 53 8.66 7.96 6.25
CA GLU A 53 8.62 6.52 6.05
C GLU A 53 8.69 6.16 4.56
N LEU A 54 7.87 6.82 3.73
CA LEU A 54 7.85 6.55 2.29
C LEU A 54 9.16 6.90 1.60
N LYS A 55 9.85 7.95 2.06
CA LYS A 55 11.19 8.29 1.57
C LYS A 55 12.22 7.24 1.99
N ALA A 56 12.16 6.77 3.23
CA ALA A 56 13.08 5.73 3.72
C ALA A 56 12.91 4.43 2.94
N ILE A 57 11.66 4.03 2.70
CA ILE A 57 11.37 2.82 1.91
C ILE A 57 11.81 3.00 0.46
N HIS A 58 11.62 4.18 -0.11
CA HIS A 58 12.01 4.46 -1.50
C HIS A 58 13.49 4.13 -1.75
N GLU A 59 14.35 4.43 -0.80
CA GLU A 59 15.79 4.17 -0.92
C GLU A 59 16.12 2.68 -1.01
N VAL A 60 15.33 1.82 -0.40
CA VAL A 60 15.57 0.36 -0.32
C VAL A 60 14.57 -0.46 -1.13
N TYR A 61 13.56 0.17 -1.69
CA TYR A 61 12.48 -0.52 -2.39
C TYR A 61 12.97 -1.37 -3.57
N PRO A 62 13.89 -0.90 -4.44
CA PRO A 62 14.42 -1.75 -5.52
C PRO A 62 15.06 -3.04 -5.00
N ASP A 63 15.82 -2.95 -3.90
CA ASP A 63 16.44 -4.13 -3.28
C ASP A 63 15.37 -5.10 -2.74
N TRP A 64 14.35 -4.56 -2.09
CA TRP A 64 13.23 -5.37 -1.57
C TRP A 64 12.48 -6.08 -2.70
N GLN A 65 12.30 -5.41 -3.83
CA GLN A 65 11.65 -6.01 -5.01
C GLN A 65 12.50 -7.14 -5.59
N ASP A 66 13.81 -6.95 -5.67
CA ASP A 66 14.73 -7.98 -6.17
C ASP A 66 14.75 -9.20 -5.24
N GLU A 67 14.72 -8.97 -3.93
CA GLU A 67 14.82 -10.03 -2.93
C GLU A 67 13.50 -10.78 -2.70
N THR A 68 12.36 -10.10 -2.79
CA THR A 68 11.06 -10.66 -2.37
C THR A 68 9.97 -10.60 -3.45
N GLY A 69 10.14 -9.78 -4.47
CA GLY A 69 9.08 -9.51 -5.47
C GLY A 69 7.97 -8.62 -4.92
N VAL A 70 8.18 -7.94 -3.81
CA VAL A 70 7.14 -7.14 -3.14
C VAL A 70 6.59 -6.04 -4.04
N LYS A 71 5.28 -5.82 -3.93
CA LYS A 71 4.60 -4.66 -4.51
C LYS A 71 4.12 -3.76 -3.38
N MET A 72 4.41 -2.47 -3.48
CA MET A 72 3.95 -1.50 -2.49
C MET A 72 2.86 -0.61 -3.07
N ILE A 73 1.76 -0.55 -2.35
CA ILE A 73 0.60 0.28 -2.66
C ILE A 73 0.46 1.30 -1.53
N ILE A 74 0.43 2.57 -1.88
CA ILE A 74 0.19 3.64 -0.92
C ILE A 74 -1.21 4.21 -1.12
N VAL A 75 -1.96 4.35 -0.05
CA VAL A 75 -3.36 4.79 -0.07
C VAL A 75 -3.44 6.14 0.62
N SER A 76 -3.73 7.18 -0.15
CA SER A 76 -3.89 8.52 0.40
C SER A 76 -5.25 8.66 1.06
N ILE A 77 -5.25 9.18 2.28
CA ILE A 77 -6.49 9.55 2.99
C ILE A 77 -6.78 11.05 2.86
N ASP A 78 -6.05 11.76 2.00
CA ASP A 78 -6.36 13.16 1.70
C ASP A 78 -7.82 13.28 1.26
N GLN A 79 -8.54 14.21 1.87
CA GLN A 79 -9.93 14.46 1.51
C GLN A 79 -10.03 15.12 0.13
N ALA A 80 -11.24 15.18 -0.42
CA ALA A 80 -11.46 15.65 -1.79
C ALA A 80 -10.80 16.98 -2.11
N GLN A 81 -10.79 17.93 -1.16
CA GLN A 81 -10.18 19.25 -1.35
C GLN A 81 -8.65 19.20 -1.43
N ASP A 82 -8.01 18.14 -0.92
CA ASP A 82 -6.55 17.98 -0.90
C ASP A 82 -6.05 16.87 -1.83
N ALA A 83 -6.94 16.06 -2.38
CA ALA A 83 -6.56 14.90 -3.18
C ALA A 83 -5.72 15.27 -4.40
N ASN A 84 -5.89 16.47 -4.93
CA ASN A 84 -5.12 16.98 -6.07
C ASN A 84 -3.65 17.28 -5.76
N ARG A 85 -3.25 17.22 -4.48
CA ARG A 85 -1.85 17.37 -4.06
C ARG A 85 -1.07 16.07 -4.16
N VAL A 86 -1.77 14.93 -4.24
CA VAL A 86 -1.13 13.61 -4.18
C VAL A 86 -0.21 13.37 -5.37
N LYS A 87 -0.74 13.51 -6.59
CA LYS A 87 0.03 13.24 -7.81
C LYS A 87 1.27 14.15 -7.94
N PRO A 88 1.17 15.47 -7.76
CA PRO A 88 2.37 16.32 -7.81
C PRO A 88 3.42 15.95 -6.77
N MET A 89 3.02 15.54 -5.59
CA MET A 89 3.96 15.14 -4.54
C MET A 89 4.66 13.82 -4.89
N VAL A 90 3.91 12.81 -5.33
CA VAL A 90 4.46 11.52 -5.75
C VAL A 90 5.43 11.72 -6.92
N ASP A 91 5.05 12.50 -7.92
CA ASP A 91 5.89 12.79 -9.08
C ASP A 91 7.15 13.57 -8.66
N GLY A 92 6.99 14.54 -7.76
CA GLY A 92 8.09 15.37 -7.29
C GLY A 92 9.16 14.58 -6.52
N PHE A 93 8.74 13.58 -5.76
CA PHE A 93 9.67 12.69 -5.05
C PHE A 93 10.19 11.54 -5.93
N GLY A 94 9.61 11.34 -7.10
CA GLY A 94 9.98 10.24 -7.98
C GLY A 94 9.59 8.87 -7.46
N TRP A 95 8.56 8.79 -6.63
CA TRP A 95 8.10 7.52 -6.08
C TRP A 95 7.43 6.66 -7.15
N GLU A 96 7.80 5.39 -7.20
CA GLU A 96 7.27 4.41 -8.15
C GLU A 96 6.23 3.46 -7.53
N TYR A 97 5.69 3.81 -6.38
CA TYR A 97 4.62 3.05 -5.73
C TYR A 97 3.32 3.12 -6.55
N GLU A 98 2.49 2.09 -6.43
CA GLU A 98 1.10 2.22 -6.85
C GLU A 98 0.37 3.13 -5.85
N VAL A 99 -0.43 4.07 -6.35
CA VAL A 99 -1.06 5.08 -5.51
C VAL A 99 -2.57 5.05 -5.69
N LEU A 100 -3.28 4.79 -4.61
CA LEU A 100 -4.74 4.82 -4.55
C LEU A 100 -5.20 6.04 -3.76
N LEU A 101 -6.39 6.52 -4.10
CA LEU A 101 -7.02 7.66 -3.42
C LEU A 101 -8.24 7.18 -2.66
N ASP A 102 -8.32 7.55 -1.38
CA ASP A 102 -9.42 7.19 -0.48
C ASP A 102 -10.02 8.46 0.15
N PRO A 103 -10.56 9.37 -0.68
CA PRO A 103 -10.96 10.70 -0.21
C PRO A 103 -12.12 10.69 0.78
N ASN A 104 -12.94 9.64 0.77
CA ASN A 104 -14.06 9.50 1.69
C ASN A 104 -13.69 8.66 2.93
N GLY A 105 -12.49 8.10 2.97
CA GLY A 105 -12.05 7.26 4.08
C GLY A 105 -12.71 5.89 4.13
N ASP A 106 -13.30 5.44 3.02
CA ASP A 106 -14.03 4.15 3.00
C ASP A 106 -13.09 2.97 3.25
N PHE A 107 -11.93 2.96 2.60
CA PHE A 107 -10.94 1.89 2.78
C PHE A 107 -10.23 2.03 4.14
N LYS A 108 -9.94 3.25 4.53
CA LYS A 108 -9.40 3.54 5.87
C LYS A 108 -10.28 2.93 6.97
N ARG A 109 -11.60 3.16 6.90
CA ARG A 109 -12.54 2.60 7.88
C ARG A 109 -12.65 1.09 7.78
N ALA A 110 -12.70 0.56 6.55
CA ALA A 110 -12.80 -0.88 6.33
C ALA A 110 -11.59 -1.64 6.88
N MET A 111 -10.41 -1.02 6.84
CA MET A 111 -9.16 -1.58 7.38
C MET A 111 -8.92 -1.21 8.84
N ASN A 112 -9.86 -0.51 9.45
CA ASN A 112 -9.77 -0.07 10.86
C ASN A 112 -8.53 0.78 11.15
N VAL A 113 -8.17 1.65 10.21
CA VAL A 113 -7.04 2.58 10.37
C VAL A 113 -7.51 3.80 11.15
N GLN A 114 -6.85 4.09 12.29
CA GLN A 114 -7.17 5.23 13.13
C GLN A 114 -6.26 6.43 12.83
N ASN A 115 -4.97 6.18 12.71
CA ASN A 115 -3.97 7.22 12.49
C ASN A 115 -3.04 6.81 11.36
N VAL A 116 -2.46 7.80 10.69
CA VAL A 116 -1.42 7.58 9.66
C VAL A 116 -0.05 8.00 10.20
N PRO A 117 1.05 7.38 9.75
CA PRO A 117 1.08 6.26 8.81
C PRO A 117 0.60 4.96 9.46
N HIS A 118 -0.09 4.13 8.70
CA HIS A 118 -0.44 2.79 9.12
C HIS A 118 -0.10 1.84 7.98
N VAL A 119 0.81 0.91 8.23
CA VAL A 119 1.31 -0.02 7.23
C VAL A 119 0.80 -1.43 7.51
N PHE A 120 0.44 -2.14 6.44
CA PHE A 120 0.08 -3.56 6.46
C PHE A 120 1.03 -4.31 5.53
N VAL A 121 1.44 -5.51 5.93
CA VAL A 121 2.16 -6.44 5.07
C VAL A 121 1.29 -7.68 4.88
N LEU A 122 1.08 -8.05 3.61
CA LEU A 122 0.38 -9.27 3.23
C LEU A 122 1.41 -10.25 2.67
N ASP A 123 1.26 -11.53 3.04
CA ASP A 123 2.12 -12.59 2.48
C ASP A 123 1.68 -12.94 1.06
N GLY A 124 2.38 -13.86 0.42
CA GLY A 124 2.09 -14.30 -0.94
C GLY A 124 0.72 -14.98 -1.11
N LYS A 125 0.06 -15.33 -0.01
CA LYS A 125 -1.30 -15.89 0.01
C LYS A 125 -2.38 -14.84 0.23
N GLY A 126 -1.97 -13.58 0.33
CA GLY A 126 -2.89 -12.46 0.56
C GLY A 126 -3.31 -12.26 2.00
N LYS A 127 -2.68 -12.96 2.94
CA LYS A 127 -2.98 -12.85 4.37
C LYS A 127 -2.18 -11.72 5.00
N ILE A 128 -2.82 -10.90 5.84
CA ILE A 128 -2.13 -9.88 6.63
C ILE A 128 -1.27 -10.56 7.69
N VAL A 129 0.05 -10.36 7.63
CA VAL A 129 1.01 -10.96 8.55
C VAL A 129 1.68 -9.94 9.47
N TYR A 130 1.50 -8.64 9.20
CA TYR A 130 2.10 -7.56 9.98
C TYR A 130 1.29 -6.28 9.78
N ASN A 131 1.16 -5.49 10.83
CA ASN A 131 0.71 -4.11 10.69
C ASN A 131 1.30 -3.26 11.82
N HIS A 132 1.46 -1.96 11.57
CA HIS A 132 2.04 -1.03 12.53
C HIS A 132 1.52 0.37 12.26
N THR A 133 1.26 1.11 13.33
CA THR A 133 0.83 2.51 13.27
C THR A 133 1.97 3.40 13.75
N GLY A 134 2.21 4.51 13.04
CA GLY A 134 3.29 5.43 13.34
C GLY A 134 4.59 5.04 12.67
N TYR A 135 5.57 5.94 12.73
CA TYR A 135 6.90 5.72 12.17
C TYR A 135 7.96 6.40 13.01
N VAL A 136 9.01 5.66 13.34
CA VAL A 136 10.26 6.19 13.88
C VAL A 136 11.38 5.80 12.93
N ASP A 137 12.45 6.59 12.87
CA ASP A 137 13.57 6.36 11.98
C ASP A 137 14.13 4.94 12.19
N GLY A 138 14.30 4.20 11.09
CA GLY A 138 14.71 2.80 11.12
C GLY A 138 13.57 1.79 11.20
N GLY A 139 12.33 2.24 11.41
CA GLY A 139 11.16 1.36 11.51
C GLY A 139 10.86 0.57 10.24
N GLU A 140 11.37 1.01 9.09
CA GLU A 140 11.22 0.27 7.83
C GLU A 140 11.87 -1.12 7.86
N GLN A 141 12.82 -1.34 8.75
CA GLN A 141 13.44 -2.66 8.91
C GLN A 141 12.46 -3.72 9.40
N ASP A 142 11.53 -3.34 10.27
CA ASP A 142 10.48 -4.27 10.74
C ASP A 142 9.56 -4.67 9.58
N ILE A 143 9.28 -3.73 8.67
CA ILE A 143 8.51 -4.03 7.46
C ILE A 143 9.28 -5.02 6.60
N ARG A 144 10.58 -4.81 6.39
CA ARG A 144 11.42 -5.72 5.59
C ARG A 144 11.41 -7.13 6.17
N GLU A 145 11.54 -7.27 7.48
CA GLU A 145 11.50 -8.57 8.14
C GLU A 145 10.17 -9.29 7.91
N ALA A 146 9.07 -8.55 7.86
CA ALA A 146 7.74 -9.11 7.64
C ALA A 146 7.52 -9.63 6.22
N LEU A 147 8.38 -9.27 5.27
CA LEU A 147 8.28 -9.73 3.88
C LEU A 147 8.80 -11.17 3.68
N ASP A 148 9.49 -11.71 4.65
CA ASP A 148 10.07 -13.07 4.56
C ASP A 148 9.07 -14.17 4.89
#